data_60dd58004445940dc9802b8a45f45fc3
#
_entry.id   60dd58004445940dc9802b8a45f45fc3
#
_cell.length_a   1.000
_cell.length_b   1.000
_cell.length_c   1.000
_cell.angle_alpha   90.00
_cell.angle_beta   90.00
_cell.angle_gamma   90.00
#
_symmetry.space_group_name_H-M   'P 1'
#
loop_
_entity.id
_entity.type
_entity.pdbx_description
1 polymer ?
#
loop_
_entity_poly.entity_id
_entity_poly.type
_entity_poly.pdbx_seq_one_letter_code
_entity_poly.pdbx_strand_id
1 'polypeptide(L)'
;MRRVAIFLSVFDVHINRAPVDVRIIYREHHEGLCLDARNPDCSVKNEAMTWAFENPRATLVVRQITGAIARRIVGWARVGDILQKGERFGMIRFGSRTEVYLPLSATVLVKVGDRVAGGSSPIARLA
;
A
#
# COMPACT_ATOMS: atom_id res chain seq x y z
N MET A 1 6.29 -13.71 3.49
CA MET A 1 6.49 -12.52 2.64
C MET A 1 7.16 -11.41 3.44
N ARG A 2 7.91 -10.57 2.78
CA ARG A 2 8.49 -9.37 3.39
C ARG A 2 7.48 -8.24 3.35
N ARG A 3 7.36 -7.50 4.43
CA ARG A 3 6.47 -6.36 4.53
C ARG A 3 7.26 -5.06 4.60
N VAL A 4 6.90 -4.10 3.75
CA VAL A 4 7.34 -2.71 3.84
C VAL A 4 6.13 -1.86 4.21
N ALA A 5 6.20 -1.17 5.33
CA ALA A 5 5.13 -0.31 5.81
C ALA A 5 5.54 1.16 5.72
N ILE A 6 4.69 1.99 5.14
CA ILE A 6 4.94 3.42 4.95
C ILE A 6 3.85 4.21 5.67
N PHE A 7 4.26 5.02 6.63
CA PHE A 7 3.37 5.97 7.30
C PHE A 7 3.23 7.23 6.45
N LEU A 8 2.00 7.68 6.24
CA LEU A 8 1.66 8.89 5.51
C LEU A 8 1.05 9.89 6.48
N SER A 9 1.77 10.95 6.80
CA SER A 9 1.27 12.01 7.67
C SER A 9 0.20 12.85 6.94
N VAL A 10 -0.49 13.73 7.67
CA VAL A 10 -1.50 14.63 7.07
C VAL A 10 -0.92 15.56 6.01
N PHE A 11 0.40 15.75 6.00
CA PHE A 11 1.09 16.60 5.02
C PHE A 11 1.67 15.83 3.84
N ASP A 12 1.56 14.49 3.84
CA ASP A 12 2.13 13.65 2.79
C ASP A 12 1.14 13.44 1.65
N VAL A 13 1.67 12.91 0.53
CA VAL A 13 0.86 12.52 -0.62
C VAL A 13 0.12 11.22 -0.29
N HIS A 14 -1.19 11.25 -0.39
CA HIS A 14 -2.07 10.12 -0.04
C HIS A 14 -2.55 9.29 -1.24
N ILE A 15 -2.04 9.57 -2.42
CA ILE A 15 -2.33 8.79 -3.63
C ILE A 15 -1.44 7.56 -3.64
N ASN A 16 -2.03 6.39 -3.83
CA ASN A 16 -1.32 5.13 -3.94
C ASN A 16 -1.18 4.74 -5.41
N ARG A 17 0.01 4.27 -5.78
CA ARG A 17 0.38 3.94 -7.15
C ARG A 17 0.83 2.49 -7.26
N ALA A 18 0.57 1.89 -8.42
CA ALA A 18 1.04 0.53 -8.70
C ALA A 18 2.57 0.46 -8.57
N PRO A 19 3.11 -0.47 -7.77
CA PRO A 19 4.55 -0.54 -7.52
C PRO A 19 5.35 -1.05 -8.72
N VAL A 20 4.71 -1.82 -9.59
CA VAL A 20 5.25 -2.35 -10.86
C VAL A 20 4.09 -2.51 -11.82
N ASP A 21 4.38 -2.94 -13.07
CA ASP A 21 3.32 -3.30 -14.01
C ASP A 21 2.57 -4.51 -13.48
N VAL A 22 1.25 -4.40 -13.31
CA VAL A 22 0.43 -5.43 -12.66
C VAL A 22 -0.93 -5.57 -13.29
N ARG A 23 -1.55 -6.73 -13.02
CA ARG A 23 -2.98 -6.93 -13.17
C ARG A 23 -3.60 -7.11 -11.79
N ILE A 24 -4.71 -6.46 -11.52
CA ILE A 24 -5.41 -6.59 -10.24
C ILE A 24 -6.18 -7.90 -10.25
N ILE A 25 -5.85 -8.80 -9.32
CA ILE A 25 -6.49 -10.12 -9.20
C ILE A 25 -7.37 -10.25 -7.96
N TYR A 26 -7.27 -9.31 -7.01
CA TYR A 26 -8.06 -9.34 -5.78
C TYR A 26 -8.19 -7.93 -5.21
N ARG A 27 -9.36 -7.67 -4.63
CA ARG A 27 -9.64 -6.41 -3.92
C ARG A 27 -10.69 -6.69 -2.86
N GLU A 28 -10.42 -6.33 -1.61
CA GLU A 28 -11.36 -6.50 -0.52
C GLU A 28 -11.27 -5.37 0.48
N HIS A 29 -12.41 -4.80 0.84
CA HIS A 29 -12.53 -3.80 1.88
C HIS A 29 -12.85 -4.47 3.21
N HIS A 30 -12.14 -4.08 4.26
CA HIS A 30 -12.34 -4.58 5.62
C HIS A 30 -12.72 -3.42 6.51
N GLU A 31 -13.86 -3.51 7.20
CA GLU A 31 -14.23 -2.53 8.21
C GLU A 31 -13.38 -2.72 9.48
N GLY A 32 -13.25 -1.65 10.27
CA GLY A 32 -12.46 -1.71 11.49
C GLY A 32 -12.44 -0.40 12.24
N LEU A 33 -11.50 -0.30 13.18
CA LEU A 33 -11.29 0.88 14.04
C LEU A 33 -10.54 1.98 13.29
N CYS A 34 -10.37 3.12 13.96
CA CYS A 34 -9.60 4.27 13.46
C CYS A 34 -8.47 4.61 14.43
N LEU A 35 -7.57 3.65 14.68
CA LEU A 35 -6.39 3.87 15.49
C LEU A 35 -5.38 4.74 14.75
N ASP A 36 -4.53 5.45 15.48
CA ASP A 36 -3.42 6.19 14.89
C ASP A 36 -2.59 5.25 14.00
N ALA A 37 -2.28 5.68 12.77
CA ALA A 37 -1.55 4.85 11.80
C ALA A 37 -0.12 4.51 12.25
N ARG A 38 0.42 5.19 13.27
CA ARG A 38 1.70 4.86 13.89
C ARG A 38 1.57 3.72 14.91
N ASN A 39 0.36 3.42 15.39
CA ASN A 39 0.13 2.32 16.31
C ASN A 39 0.32 0.99 15.57
N PRO A 40 1.17 0.06 16.08
CA PRO A 40 1.40 -1.23 15.42
C PRO A 40 0.12 -2.06 15.21
N ASP A 41 -0.89 -1.88 16.06
CA ASP A 41 -2.16 -2.61 15.94
C ASP A 41 -3.02 -2.15 14.77
N CYS A 42 -2.71 -1.01 14.13
CA CYS A 42 -3.53 -0.49 13.03
C CYS A 42 -3.61 -1.45 11.85
N SER A 43 -2.57 -2.23 11.60
CA SER A 43 -2.56 -3.22 10.51
C SER A 43 -3.63 -4.30 10.66
N VAL A 44 -4.02 -4.60 11.91
CA VAL A 44 -4.97 -5.68 12.20
C VAL A 44 -6.36 -5.13 12.52
N LYS A 45 -6.44 -3.98 13.19
CA LYS A 45 -7.68 -3.48 13.78
C LYS A 45 -8.35 -2.37 12.99
N ASN A 46 -7.59 -1.62 12.17
CA ASN A 46 -8.15 -0.49 11.43
C ASN A 46 -8.85 -0.93 10.15
N GLU A 47 -9.76 -0.08 9.70
CA GLU A 47 -10.34 -0.21 8.38
C GLU A 47 -9.24 -0.27 7.33
N ALA A 48 -9.35 -1.19 6.38
CA ALA A 48 -8.32 -1.42 5.38
C ALA A 48 -8.91 -1.89 4.05
N MET A 49 -8.20 -1.65 2.98
CA MET A 49 -8.46 -2.27 1.68
C MET A 49 -7.24 -3.06 1.26
N THR A 50 -7.45 -4.35 0.98
CA THR A 50 -6.39 -5.26 0.55
C THR A 50 -6.49 -5.47 -0.96
N TRP A 51 -5.36 -5.34 -1.62
CA TRP A 51 -5.20 -5.54 -3.06
C TRP A 51 -4.19 -6.66 -3.31
N ALA A 52 -4.47 -7.52 -4.29
CA ALA A 52 -3.45 -8.43 -4.81
C ALA A 52 -3.17 -8.06 -6.27
N PHE A 53 -1.90 -7.90 -6.57
CA PHE A 53 -1.39 -7.49 -7.86
C PHE A 53 -0.52 -8.59 -8.45
N GLU A 54 -0.84 -9.03 -9.66
CA GLU A 54 -0.10 -10.05 -10.37
C GLU A 54 0.88 -9.41 -11.36
N ASN A 55 2.14 -9.77 -11.24
CA ASN A 55 3.21 -9.41 -12.16
C ASN A 55 3.88 -10.72 -12.61
N PRO A 56 4.48 -10.81 -13.83
CA PRO A 56 5.14 -12.05 -14.25
C PRO A 56 6.21 -12.59 -13.31
N ARG A 57 6.81 -11.74 -12.47
CA ARG A 57 7.85 -12.14 -11.51
C ARG A 57 7.31 -12.52 -10.15
N ALA A 58 6.14 -11.99 -9.75
CA ALA A 58 5.64 -12.17 -8.39
C ALA A 58 4.19 -11.73 -8.26
N THR A 59 3.53 -12.21 -7.22
CA THR A 59 2.28 -11.63 -6.72
C THR A 59 2.61 -10.72 -5.54
N LEU A 60 2.13 -9.50 -5.60
CA LEU A 60 2.31 -8.51 -4.55
C LEU A 60 0.98 -8.24 -3.86
N VAL A 61 1.02 -8.03 -2.56
CA VAL A 61 -0.16 -7.61 -1.80
C VAL A 61 0.10 -6.21 -1.27
N VAL A 62 -0.87 -5.32 -1.48
CA VAL A 62 -0.83 -3.96 -0.96
C VAL A 62 -2.05 -3.76 -0.07
N ARG A 63 -1.82 -3.23 1.12
CA ARG A 63 -2.90 -2.86 2.03
C ARG A 63 -2.89 -1.36 2.28
N GLN A 64 -4.03 -0.74 2.02
CA GLN A 64 -4.30 0.64 2.40
C GLN A 64 -4.99 0.61 3.76
N ILE A 65 -4.43 1.28 4.76
CA ILE A 65 -4.91 1.24 6.14
C ILE A 65 -5.21 2.65 6.62
N THR A 66 -6.40 2.85 7.18
CA THR A 66 -6.80 4.14 7.73
C THR A 66 -6.03 4.44 9.02
N GLY A 67 -5.90 5.74 9.33
CA GLY A 67 -5.40 6.21 10.63
C GLY A 67 -6.53 6.82 11.45
N ALA A 68 -6.16 7.53 12.52
CA ALA A 68 -7.14 8.16 13.43
C ALA A 68 -8.00 9.22 12.74
N ILE A 69 -7.46 9.93 11.76
CA ILE A 69 -8.14 11.00 11.04
C ILE A 69 -8.65 10.50 9.67
N ALA A 70 -7.89 9.65 9.00
CA ALA A 70 -8.26 9.09 7.71
C ALA A 70 -9.39 8.09 7.89
N ARG A 71 -10.58 8.45 7.44
CA ARG A 71 -11.79 7.63 7.60
C ARG A 71 -12.32 7.09 6.28
N ARG A 72 -11.63 7.34 5.18
CA ARG A 72 -12.11 6.93 3.87
C ARG A 72 -10.98 6.47 2.99
N ILE A 73 -11.13 5.26 2.50
CA ILE A 73 -10.27 4.68 1.47
C ILE A 73 -11.02 4.75 0.15
N VAL A 74 -10.39 5.32 -0.87
CA VAL A 74 -10.95 5.38 -2.21
C VAL A 74 -10.12 4.49 -3.11
N GLY A 75 -10.76 3.49 -3.71
CA GLY A 75 -10.14 2.62 -4.70
C GLY A 75 -10.77 2.86 -6.06
N TRP A 76 -10.01 3.41 -7.01
CA TRP A 76 -10.50 3.65 -8.37
C TRP A 76 -10.40 2.42 -9.26
N ALA A 77 -9.40 1.61 -9.04
CA ALA A 77 -9.13 0.43 -9.86
C ALA A 77 -10.02 -0.74 -9.44
N ARG A 78 -10.22 -1.68 -10.34
CA ARG A 78 -11.09 -2.85 -10.16
C ARG A 78 -10.33 -4.12 -10.50
N VAL A 79 -10.82 -5.27 -9.98
CA VAL A 79 -10.30 -6.58 -10.36
C VAL A 79 -10.38 -6.74 -11.89
N GLY A 80 -9.29 -7.19 -12.48
CA GLY A 80 -9.13 -7.32 -13.92
C GLY A 80 -8.42 -6.16 -14.60
N ASP A 81 -8.32 -4.99 -13.95
CA ASP A 81 -7.61 -3.85 -14.50
C ASP A 81 -6.11 -4.13 -14.63
N ILE A 82 -5.52 -3.62 -15.69
CA ILE A 82 -4.09 -3.66 -15.92
C ILE A 82 -3.54 -2.27 -15.64
N LEU A 83 -2.57 -2.20 -14.73
CA LEU A 83 -1.93 -0.94 -14.33
C LEU A 83 -0.45 -0.97 -14.69
N GLN A 84 0.03 0.15 -15.22
CA GLN A 84 1.45 0.37 -15.42
C GLN A 84 2.11 0.84 -14.12
N LYS A 85 3.39 0.59 -13.97
CA LYS A 85 4.17 1.08 -12.84
C LYS A 85 3.96 2.59 -12.65
N GLY A 86 3.63 2.99 -11.41
CA GLY A 86 3.36 4.38 -11.07
C GLY A 86 1.94 4.85 -11.35
N GLU A 87 1.11 4.04 -11.99
CA GLU A 87 -0.29 4.39 -12.24
C GLU A 87 -1.09 4.40 -10.95
N ARG A 88 -1.98 5.37 -10.79
CA ARG A 88 -2.79 5.57 -9.57
C ARG A 88 -3.88 4.50 -9.48
N PHE A 89 -4.04 3.87 -8.32
CA PHE A 89 -5.13 2.92 -8.10
C PHE A 89 -6.07 3.31 -6.96
N GLY A 90 -5.66 4.21 -6.09
CA GLY A 90 -6.49 4.63 -5.00
C GLY A 90 -5.84 5.71 -4.15
N MET A 91 -6.53 6.15 -3.12
CA MET A 91 -5.99 7.06 -2.13
C MET A 91 -6.63 6.84 -0.76
N ILE A 92 -5.95 7.32 0.28
CA ILE A 92 -6.45 7.37 1.65
C ILE A 92 -6.30 8.81 2.11
N ARG A 93 -7.31 9.35 2.78
CA ARG A 93 -7.25 10.74 3.29
C ARG A 93 -6.58 10.79 4.65
N PHE A 94 -5.65 11.71 4.82
CA PHE A 94 -5.05 12.20 6.08
C PHE A 94 -4.54 11.13 7.07
N GLY A 95 -3.25 11.08 7.29
CA GLY A 95 -2.66 10.23 8.31
C GLY A 95 -3.01 8.76 8.14
N SER A 96 -2.33 8.07 7.24
CA SER A 96 -2.62 6.69 6.87
C SER A 96 -1.35 5.86 6.83
N ARG A 97 -1.54 4.58 6.58
CA ARG A 97 -0.43 3.63 6.42
C ARG A 97 -0.68 2.79 5.18
N THR A 98 0.36 2.58 4.39
CA THR A 98 0.34 1.65 3.27
C THR A 98 1.37 0.57 3.52
N GLU A 99 0.96 -0.68 3.37
CA GLU A 99 1.85 -1.83 3.50
C GLU A 99 1.94 -2.54 2.15
N VAL A 100 3.18 -2.90 1.79
CA VAL A 100 3.46 -3.71 0.60
C VAL A 100 4.07 -5.02 1.06
N TYR A 101 3.49 -6.14 0.64
CA TYR A 101 3.97 -7.48 0.94
C TYR A 101 4.65 -8.04 -0.29
N LEU A 102 5.91 -8.39 -0.14
CA LEU A 102 6.81 -8.82 -1.21
C LEU A 102 7.21 -10.29 -1.01
N PRO A 103 7.54 -11.01 -2.10
CA PRO A 103 8.11 -12.34 -1.96
C PRO A 103 9.43 -12.29 -1.21
N LEU A 104 9.80 -13.40 -0.56
CA LEU A 104 11.06 -13.47 0.20
C LEU A 104 12.29 -13.27 -0.68
N SER A 105 12.18 -13.56 -1.98
CA SER A 105 13.27 -13.36 -2.96
C SER A 105 13.50 -11.87 -3.30
N ALA A 106 12.60 -10.98 -2.94
CA ALA A 106 12.77 -9.55 -3.20
C ALA A 106 13.86 -8.95 -2.31
N THR A 107 14.59 -7.98 -2.84
CA THR A 107 15.58 -7.21 -2.08
C THR A 107 14.96 -5.89 -1.64
N VAL A 108 14.86 -5.67 -0.33
CA VAL A 108 14.35 -4.42 0.23
C VAL A 108 15.47 -3.38 0.21
N LEU A 109 15.18 -2.21 -0.35
CA LEU A 109 16.15 -1.12 -0.55
C LEU A 109 16.02 -0.01 0.49
N VAL A 110 15.04 -0.07 1.37
CA VAL A 110 14.78 0.93 2.40
C VAL A 110 14.88 0.30 3.78
N LYS A 111 15.04 1.13 4.80
CA LYS A 111 15.06 0.70 6.21
C LYS A 111 14.12 1.58 7.03
N VAL A 112 13.82 1.13 8.24
CA VAL A 112 12.98 1.88 9.19
C VAL A 112 13.56 3.26 9.43
N GLY A 113 12.72 4.29 9.30
CA GLY A 113 13.12 5.69 9.46
C GLY A 113 13.46 6.40 8.16
N ASP A 114 13.60 5.69 7.06
CA ASP A 114 13.85 6.33 5.76
C ASP A 114 12.65 7.14 5.30
N ARG A 115 12.91 8.27 4.66
CA ARG A 115 11.89 9.02 3.92
C ARG A 115 11.88 8.59 2.47
N VAL A 116 10.66 8.44 1.91
CA VAL A 116 10.48 8.07 0.51
C VAL A 116 9.46 9.00 -0.15
N ALA A 117 9.64 9.25 -1.44
CA ALA A 117 8.74 10.08 -2.23
C ALA A 117 7.81 9.20 -3.06
N GLY A 118 6.50 9.48 -2.97
CA GLY A 118 5.50 8.75 -3.74
C GLY A 118 5.73 8.86 -5.24
N GLY A 119 5.69 7.74 -5.92
CA GLY A 119 5.84 7.66 -7.36
C GLY A 119 7.28 7.70 -7.88
N SER A 120 8.29 7.94 -7.03
CA SER A 120 9.68 8.06 -7.48
C SER A 120 10.69 7.26 -6.69
N SER A 121 10.57 7.14 -5.37
CA SER A 121 11.56 6.43 -4.57
C SER A 121 11.44 4.91 -4.72
N PRO A 122 12.50 4.20 -5.12
CA PRO A 122 12.49 2.73 -5.12
C PRO A 122 12.52 2.21 -3.68
N ILE A 123 11.68 1.23 -3.37
CA ILE A 123 11.62 0.64 -2.03
C ILE A 123 12.14 -0.80 -2.01
N ALA A 124 12.08 -1.50 -3.13
CA ALA A 124 12.53 -2.88 -3.26
C ALA A 124 12.80 -3.21 -4.72
N ARG A 125 13.47 -4.35 -4.92
CA ARG A 125 13.73 -4.93 -6.24
C ARG A 125 13.24 -6.36 -6.25
N LEU A 126 12.49 -6.72 -7.29
CA LEU A 126 12.05 -8.09 -7.49
C LEU A 126 13.19 -8.93 -8.09
N ALA A 127 13.24 -10.17 -7.66
CA ALA A 127 14.23 -11.11 -8.20
C ALA A 127 13.91 -11.51 -9.63
#